data_1c4429404737344886071936a9efd710
#
_entry.id   1c4429404737344886071936a9efd710
#
_cell.length_a   1.000
_cell.length_b   1.000
_cell.length_c   1.000
_cell.angle_alpha   90.00
_cell.angle_beta   90.00
_cell.angle_gamma   90.00
#
_symmetry.space_group_name_H-M   'P 1'
#
loop_
_entity.id
_entity.type
_entity.pdbx_description
1 polymer ?
#
loop_
_entity_poly.entity_id
_entity_poly.type
_entity_poly.pdbx_seq_one_letter_code
_entity_poly.pdbx_strand_id
1 'polypeptide(L)'
;MTVAGEPNAGLALPSGAGAEAILAAALAQWGEGVVLVTSWQAEGMVLVDMIARMGFRPRVFTIDTGRLPEETHAFMAEVQRRYRLRLQVAAPRPEEIAALVGGRGANAFYQGSLDRHLCCEIRKSRVLDRLLRPAAGAASAATPAVAPVVAWITGLRRGQGPARQQVQPVAPDARHPGLWRLAPLAPWSEAQVEEYTRRHAVPRHPLYARGFRSIGCAPCTRPTAPGESPRAGRWWWEREEKKECGLHDPARPPQFDVALAGLLSLATGESLVS
;
A
#
# COMPACT_ATOMS: atom_id res chain seq x y z
N MET A 1 -7.15 12.77 -31.67
CA MET A 1 -5.90 13.26 -31.05
C MET A 1 -6.27 13.91 -29.73
N THR A 2 -6.21 13.18 -28.65
CA THR A 2 -6.45 13.69 -27.29
C THR A 2 -5.11 14.24 -26.79
N VAL A 3 -5.06 15.55 -26.58
CA VAL A 3 -3.90 16.26 -26.00
C VAL A 3 -3.66 15.67 -24.61
N ALA A 4 -2.49 15.07 -24.40
CA ALA A 4 -2.05 14.68 -23.08
C ALA A 4 -1.95 15.95 -22.22
N GLY A 5 -2.90 16.14 -21.27
CA GLY A 5 -2.86 17.23 -20.32
C GLY A 5 -1.56 17.17 -19.54
N GLU A 6 -1.04 18.34 -19.17
CA GLU A 6 0.19 18.46 -18.39
C GLU A 6 0.10 17.59 -17.13
N PRO A 7 1.11 16.76 -16.82
CA PRO A 7 1.06 15.82 -15.68
C PRO A 7 0.98 16.51 -14.30
N ASN A 8 1.05 17.82 -14.25
CA ASN A 8 1.02 18.63 -13.02
C ASN A 8 -0.31 19.35 -12.76
N ALA A 9 -1.31 19.23 -13.64
CA ALA A 9 -2.63 19.81 -13.35
C ALA A 9 -3.33 19.00 -12.24
N GLY A 10 -3.69 19.68 -11.15
CA GLY A 10 -4.44 19.07 -10.06
C GLY A 10 -5.76 18.46 -10.53
N LEU A 11 -6.29 17.50 -9.79
CA LEU A 11 -7.59 16.91 -10.09
C LEU A 11 -8.70 17.94 -9.86
N ALA A 12 -9.41 18.29 -10.91
CA ALA A 12 -10.56 19.20 -10.81
C ALA A 12 -11.74 18.46 -10.15
N LEU A 13 -12.11 18.89 -8.96
CA LEU A 13 -13.19 18.30 -8.19
C LEU A 13 -14.17 19.36 -7.68
N PRO A 14 -15.48 19.08 -7.64
CA PRO A 14 -16.44 19.91 -6.93
C PRO A 14 -16.12 19.89 -5.41
N SER A 15 -16.44 20.99 -4.73
CA SER A 15 -16.31 21.06 -3.27
C SER A 15 -17.10 19.93 -2.61
N GLY A 16 -16.48 19.21 -1.68
CA GLY A 16 -17.12 18.10 -0.97
C GLY A 16 -17.30 16.81 -1.79
N ALA A 17 -16.56 16.65 -2.89
CA ALA A 17 -16.63 15.45 -3.73
C ALA A 17 -16.51 14.16 -2.91
N GLY A 18 -17.46 13.24 -3.05
CA GLY A 18 -17.45 11.92 -2.44
C GLY A 18 -16.45 10.98 -3.12
N ALA A 19 -16.28 9.78 -2.54
CA ALA A 19 -15.32 8.79 -3.01
C ALA A 19 -15.48 8.44 -4.49
N GLU A 20 -16.71 8.20 -4.91
CA GLU A 20 -17.04 7.85 -6.32
C GLU A 20 -16.70 8.99 -7.28
N ALA A 21 -17.01 10.24 -6.90
CA ALA A 21 -16.70 11.39 -7.73
C ALA A 21 -15.18 11.59 -7.91
N ILE A 22 -14.39 11.38 -6.84
CA ILE A 22 -12.93 11.43 -6.89
C ILE A 22 -12.39 10.36 -7.84
N LEU A 23 -12.88 9.12 -7.70
CA LEU A 23 -12.45 8.01 -8.56
C LEU A 23 -12.82 8.27 -10.03
N ALA A 24 -14.06 8.68 -10.30
CA ALA A 24 -14.53 8.95 -11.66
C ALA A 24 -13.70 10.06 -12.33
N ALA A 25 -13.48 11.17 -11.63
CA ALA A 25 -12.68 12.29 -12.14
C ALA A 25 -11.23 11.87 -12.43
N ALA A 26 -10.59 11.16 -11.49
CA ALA A 26 -9.21 10.71 -11.68
C ALA A 26 -9.07 9.74 -12.85
N LEU A 27 -9.97 8.77 -12.96
CA LEU A 27 -9.95 7.80 -14.05
C LEU A 27 -10.29 8.42 -15.40
N ALA A 28 -11.19 9.41 -15.44
CA ALA A 28 -11.49 10.17 -16.65
C ALA A 28 -10.33 11.06 -17.09
N GLN A 29 -9.65 11.73 -16.13
CA GLN A 29 -8.56 12.67 -16.43
C GLN A 29 -7.25 11.97 -16.79
N TRP A 30 -6.88 10.91 -16.05
CA TRP A 30 -5.55 10.29 -16.16
C TRP A 30 -5.57 8.84 -16.70
N GLY A 31 -6.75 8.24 -16.87
CA GLY A 31 -6.93 6.93 -17.50
C GLY A 31 -5.99 5.85 -16.98
N GLU A 32 -5.18 5.28 -17.87
CA GLU A 32 -4.19 4.23 -17.55
C GLU A 32 -3.05 4.71 -16.63
N GLY A 33 -2.89 6.02 -16.43
CA GLY A 33 -1.95 6.60 -15.47
C GLY A 33 -2.40 6.45 -14.02
N VAL A 34 -3.65 6.02 -13.76
CA VAL A 34 -4.17 5.75 -12.41
C VAL A 34 -3.97 4.28 -12.06
N VAL A 35 -3.43 4.01 -10.89
CA VAL A 35 -3.26 2.65 -10.36
C VAL A 35 -3.89 2.52 -8.98
N LEU A 36 -4.44 1.34 -8.66
CA LEU A 36 -4.91 1.03 -7.31
C LEU A 36 -3.85 0.20 -6.58
N VAL A 37 -3.40 0.66 -5.42
CA VAL A 37 -2.51 -0.11 -4.54
C VAL A 37 -3.34 -0.67 -3.38
N THR A 38 -3.41 -1.98 -3.27
CA THR A 38 -4.25 -2.64 -2.26
C THR A 38 -3.48 -3.71 -1.48
N SER A 39 -3.86 -3.86 -0.20
CA SER A 39 -3.42 -4.93 0.69
C SER A 39 -4.58 -5.88 1.05
N TRP A 40 -5.64 -5.87 0.27
CA TRP A 40 -6.83 -6.75 0.37
C TRP A 40 -7.64 -6.61 1.67
N GLN A 41 -7.43 -5.51 2.42
CA GLN A 41 -8.27 -5.18 3.57
C GLN A 41 -9.55 -4.47 3.13
N ALA A 42 -10.49 -4.27 4.04
CA ALA A 42 -11.84 -3.80 3.78
C ALA A 42 -11.88 -2.55 2.89
N GLU A 43 -11.08 -1.53 3.18
CA GLU A 43 -11.05 -0.30 2.40
C GLU A 43 -10.55 -0.52 0.98
N GLY A 44 -9.51 -1.34 0.83
CA GLY A 44 -8.99 -1.72 -0.49
C GLY A 44 -10.03 -2.47 -1.30
N MET A 45 -10.81 -3.34 -0.66
CA MET A 45 -11.87 -4.10 -1.29
C MET A 45 -13.06 -3.22 -1.69
N VAL A 46 -13.43 -2.24 -0.86
CA VAL A 46 -14.43 -1.22 -1.23
C VAL A 46 -13.99 -0.46 -2.48
N LEU A 47 -12.73 -0.04 -2.57
CA LEU A 47 -12.20 0.65 -3.74
C LEU A 47 -12.17 -0.24 -4.99
N VAL A 48 -11.81 -1.52 -4.85
CA VAL A 48 -11.88 -2.51 -5.95
C VAL A 48 -13.32 -2.60 -6.48
N ASP A 49 -14.30 -2.74 -5.60
CA ASP A 49 -15.70 -2.86 -5.97
C ASP A 49 -16.25 -1.58 -6.62
N MET A 50 -16.00 -0.40 -6.02
CA MET A 50 -16.42 0.88 -6.57
C MET A 50 -15.91 1.06 -8.01
N ILE A 51 -14.62 0.85 -8.23
CA ILE A 51 -14.00 1.02 -9.55
C ILE A 51 -14.57 0.02 -10.56
N ALA A 52 -14.77 -1.22 -10.15
CA ALA A 52 -15.35 -2.25 -10.99
C ALA A 52 -16.80 -1.93 -11.40
N ARG A 53 -17.61 -1.41 -10.46
CA ARG A 53 -19.01 -0.98 -10.72
C ARG A 53 -19.11 0.22 -11.66
N MET A 54 -18.10 1.08 -11.66
CA MET A 54 -17.97 2.19 -12.61
C MET A 54 -17.56 1.73 -14.02
N GLY A 55 -17.28 0.43 -14.21
CA GLY A 55 -16.84 -0.11 -15.50
C GLY A 55 -15.36 0.15 -15.82
N PHE A 56 -14.58 0.73 -14.90
CA PHE A 56 -13.16 0.93 -15.07
C PHE A 56 -12.34 -0.31 -14.71
N ARG A 57 -11.17 -0.46 -15.34
CA ARG A 57 -10.24 -1.58 -15.11
C ARG A 57 -8.80 -1.07 -15.00
N PRO A 58 -8.49 -0.27 -13.96
CA PRO A 58 -7.13 0.21 -13.77
C PRO A 58 -6.18 -0.97 -13.45
N ARG A 59 -4.89 -0.70 -13.54
CA ARG A 59 -3.88 -1.61 -13.00
C ARG A 59 -4.03 -1.66 -11.47
N VAL A 60 -4.02 -2.87 -10.93
CA VAL A 60 -4.07 -3.09 -9.48
C VAL A 60 -2.71 -3.60 -9.02
N PHE A 61 -2.08 -2.90 -8.11
CA PHE A 61 -0.80 -3.27 -7.53
C PHE A 61 -0.99 -3.86 -6.13
N THR A 62 -0.29 -4.93 -5.86
CA THR A 62 -0.15 -5.48 -4.51
C THR A 62 1.29 -5.86 -4.24
N ILE A 63 1.68 -5.81 -2.98
CA ILE A 63 3.02 -6.15 -2.53
C ILE A 63 2.95 -7.48 -1.80
N ASP A 64 3.57 -8.51 -2.36
CA ASP A 64 3.89 -9.71 -1.62
C ASP A 64 5.21 -9.49 -0.87
N THR A 65 5.12 -9.38 0.42
CA THR A 65 6.28 -9.14 1.28
C THR A 65 7.15 -10.39 1.50
N GLY A 66 6.73 -11.55 0.97
CA GLY A 66 7.26 -12.87 1.30
C GLY A 66 6.95 -13.30 2.74
N ARG A 67 5.97 -12.63 3.39
CA ARG A 67 5.50 -12.92 4.76
C ARG A 67 4.02 -12.68 4.94
N LEU A 68 3.25 -12.67 3.86
CA LEU A 68 1.80 -12.56 3.95
C LEU A 68 1.21 -13.87 4.50
N PRO A 69 0.06 -13.83 5.21
CA PRO A 69 -0.70 -15.02 5.54
C PRO A 69 -1.14 -15.77 4.28
N GLU A 70 -1.23 -17.10 4.36
CA GLU A 70 -1.73 -17.93 3.26
C GLU A 70 -3.16 -17.51 2.85
N GLU A 71 -3.98 -17.14 3.82
CA GLU A 71 -5.33 -16.64 3.59
C GLU A 71 -5.34 -15.37 2.70
N THR A 72 -4.27 -14.56 2.76
CA THR A 72 -4.15 -13.37 1.90
C THR A 72 -3.89 -13.79 0.45
N HIS A 73 -3.04 -14.79 0.20
CA HIS A 73 -2.77 -15.30 -1.14
C HIS A 73 -4.02 -15.96 -1.75
N ALA A 74 -4.72 -16.79 -0.98
CA ALA A 74 -5.96 -17.42 -1.42
C ALA A 74 -7.04 -16.38 -1.73
N PHE A 75 -7.21 -15.38 -0.86
CA PHE A 75 -8.17 -14.29 -1.05
C PHE A 75 -7.83 -13.42 -2.26
N MET A 76 -6.56 -13.09 -2.46
CA MET A 76 -6.08 -12.37 -3.64
C MET A 76 -6.47 -13.08 -4.93
N ALA A 77 -6.28 -14.40 -5.02
CA ALA A 77 -6.64 -15.20 -6.19
C ALA A 77 -8.17 -15.24 -6.42
N GLU A 78 -8.97 -15.31 -5.35
CA GLU A 78 -10.43 -15.22 -5.42
C GLU A 78 -10.88 -13.87 -5.98
N VAL A 79 -10.39 -12.78 -5.41
CA VAL A 79 -10.74 -11.40 -5.80
C VAL A 79 -10.32 -11.12 -7.24
N GLN A 80 -9.11 -11.57 -7.64
CA GLN A 80 -8.63 -11.42 -9.01
C GLN A 80 -9.58 -12.05 -10.01
N ARG A 81 -10.07 -13.29 -9.74
CA ARG A 81 -11.03 -13.97 -10.61
C ARG A 81 -12.38 -13.26 -10.63
N ARG A 82 -12.93 -12.91 -9.44
CA ARG A 82 -14.26 -12.28 -9.30
C ARG A 82 -14.35 -10.96 -10.04
N TYR A 83 -13.36 -10.09 -9.89
CA TYR A 83 -13.36 -8.75 -10.50
C TYR A 83 -12.59 -8.67 -11.82
N ARG A 84 -11.98 -9.78 -12.28
CA ARG A 84 -11.14 -9.85 -13.49
C ARG A 84 -10.06 -8.76 -13.49
N LEU A 85 -9.33 -8.64 -12.38
CA LEU A 85 -8.37 -7.56 -12.17
C LEU A 85 -7.13 -7.71 -13.05
N ARG A 86 -6.62 -6.58 -13.53
CA ARG A 86 -5.27 -6.44 -14.10
C ARG A 86 -4.26 -6.32 -12.94
N LEU A 87 -4.04 -7.45 -12.26
CA LEU A 87 -3.23 -7.51 -11.05
C LEU A 87 -1.75 -7.66 -11.36
N GLN A 88 -0.95 -6.78 -10.77
CA GLN A 88 0.50 -6.91 -10.72
C GLN A 88 0.92 -7.14 -9.26
N VAL A 89 1.53 -8.28 -9.01
CA VAL A 89 2.13 -8.63 -7.72
C VAL A 89 3.61 -8.29 -7.77
N ALA A 90 4.08 -7.50 -6.81
CA ALA A 90 5.50 -7.17 -6.69
C ALA A 90 6.06 -7.66 -5.36
N ALA A 91 7.31 -8.09 -5.39
CA ALA A 91 8.03 -8.61 -4.23
C ALA A 91 9.35 -7.83 -3.99
N PRO A 92 9.92 -7.89 -2.80
CA PRO A 92 11.24 -7.37 -2.54
C PRO A 92 12.29 -8.13 -3.37
N ARG A 93 13.39 -7.49 -3.69
CA ARG A 93 14.48 -8.11 -4.42
C ARG A 93 15.17 -9.18 -3.56
N PRO A 94 15.52 -10.33 -4.14
CA PRO A 94 16.19 -11.42 -3.39
C PRO A 94 17.45 -10.96 -2.68
N GLU A 95 18.27 -10.14 -3.33
CA GLU A 95 19.53 -9.60 -2.77
C GLU A 95 19.27 -8.67 -1.58
N GLU A 96 18.22 -7.83 -1.62
CA GLU A 96 17.83 -6.98 -0.49
C GLU A 96 17.35 -7.83 0.71
N ILE A 97 16.64 -8.93 0.44
CA ILE A 97 16.22 -9.88 1.48
C ILE A 97 17.40 -10.64 2.06
N ALA A 98 18.33 -11.09 1.22
CA ALA A 98 19.54 -11.78 1.67
C ALA A 98 20.37 -10.88 2.59
N ALA A 99 20.59 -9.61 2.22
CA ALA A 99 21.29 -8.64 3.03
C ALA A 99 20.58 -8.36 4.36
N LEU A 100 19.26 -8.18 4.35
CA LEU A 100 18.47 -7.96 5.56
C LEU A 100 18.57 -9.16 6.52
N VAL A 101 18.39 -10.36 6.01
CA VAL A 101 18.37 -11.58 6.81
C VAL A 101 19.80 -11.93 7.30
N GLY A 102 20.79 -11.81 6.43
CA GLY A 102 22.20 -12.08 6.78
C GLY A 102 22.76 -11.07 7.78
N GLY A 103 22.44 -9.78 7.61
CA GLY A 103 22.95 -8.72 8.46
C GLY A 103 22.20 -8.51 9.78
N ARG A 104 20.90 -8.86 9.83
CA ARG A 104 20.03 -8.56 10.99
C ARG A 104 19.32 -9.79 11.56
N GLY A 105 19.21 -10.86 10.78
CA GLY A 105 18.44 -12.05 11.15
C GLY A 105 17.04 -12.06 10.58
N ALA A 106 16.50 -13.26 10.38
CA ALA A 106 15.21 -13.47 9.74
C ALA A 106 14.02 -12.81 10.48
N ASN A 107 14.11 -12.70 11.81
CA ASN A 107 13.06 -12.16 12.69
C ASN A 107 13.51 -10.93 13.48
N ALA A 108 14.51 -10.20 13.00
CA ALA A 108 15.06 -9.02 13.67
C ALA A 108 14.01 -7.94 13.97
N PHE A 109 12.92 -7.89 13.20
CA PHE A 109 11.81 -6.95 13.44
C PHE A 109 11.15 -7.08 14.83
N TYR A 110 11.40 -8.16 15.58
CA TYR A 110 11.01 -8.29 16.98
C TYR A 110 11.97 -7.60 17.97
N GLN A 111 13.21 -7.30 17.53
CA GLN A 111 14.27 -6.78 18.42
C GLN A 111 14.11 -5.30 18.72
N GLY A 112 13.39 -4.54 17.85
CA GLY A 112 13.14 -3.14 18.07
C GLY A 112 12.56 -2.41 16.87
N SER A 113 12.23 -1.16 17.11
CA SER A 113 11.58 -0.29 16.11
C SER A 113 12.48 -0.07 14.89
N LEU A 114 13.80 0.08 15.05
CA LEU A 114 14.74 0.22 13.93
C LEU A 114 14.66 -0.97 12.97
N ASP A 115 14.81 -2.19 13.49
CA ASP A 115 14.82 -3.40 12.66
C ASP A 115 13.46 -3.67 12.01
N ARG A 116 12.37 -3.33 12.71
CA ARG A 116 11.04 -3.35 12.12
C ARG A 116 10.89 -2.37 10.96
N HIS A 117 11.39 -1.14 11.10
CA HIS A 117 11.34 -0.15 10.02
C HIS A 117 12.20 -0.58 8.83
N LEU A 118 13.41 -1.11 9.06
CA LEU A 118 14.25 -1.66 8.01
C LEU A 118 13.57 -2.81 7.26
N CYS A 119 12.95 -3.74 8.00
CA CYS A 119 12.17 -4.81 7.40
C CYS A 119 10.99 -4.28 6.55
N CYS A 120 10.24 -3.29 7.05
CA CYS A 120 9.15 -2.68 6.30
C CYS A 120 9.66 -1.90 5.08
N GLU A 121 10.79 -1.21 5.20
CA GLU A 121 11.40 -0.48 4.08
C GLU A 121 11.75 -1.43 2.95
N ILE A 122 12.53 -2.47 3.25
CA ILE A 122 12.97 -3.46 2.26
C ILE A 122 11.77 -4.20 1.64
N ARG A 123 10.83 -4.66 2.48
CA ARG A 123 9.76 -5.54 2.02
C ARG A 123 8.54 -4.81 1.45
N LYS A 124 8.40 -3.50 1.68
CA LYS A 124 7.21 -2.74 1.27
C LYS A 124 7.54 -1.44 0.58
N SER A 125 8.21 -0.50 1.27
CA SER A 125 8.36 0.87 0.76
C SER A 125 9.16 0.90 -0.53
N ARG A 126 10.30 0.24 -0.56
CA ARG A 126 11.14 0.13 -1.77
C ARG A 126 10.45 -0.64 -2.90
N VAL A 127 9.60 -1.61 -2.56
CA VAL A 127 8.79 -2.32 -3.56
C VAL A 127 7.75 -1.36 -4.17
N LEU A 128 7.06 -0.56 -3.33
CA LEU A 128 6.13 0.44 -3.82
C LEU A 128 6.82 1.50 -4.68
N ASP A 129 7.98 1.99 -4.25
CA ASP A 129 8.77 2.96 -5.03
C ASP A 129 9.05 2.45 -6.45
N ARG A 130 9.44 1.17 -6.57
CA ARG A 130 9.67 0.54 -7.87
C ARG A 130 8.40 0.34 -8.70
N LEU A 131 7.26 0.07 -8.06
CA LEU A 131 5.98 -0.07 -8.74
C LEU A 131 5.48 1.27 -9.30
N LEU A 132 5.62 2.33 -8.52
CA LEU A 132 5.12 3.66 -8.89
C LEU A 132 6.07 4.37 -9.86
N ARG A 133 7.37 4.10 -9.78
CA ARG A 133 8.41 4.67 -10.63
C ARG A 133 9.35 3.57 -11.13
N PRO A 134 8.94 2.77 -12.11
CA PRO A 134 9.85 1.82 -12.73
C PRO A 134 11.03 2.58 -13.36
N ALA A 135 12.24 2.01 -13.21
CA ALA A 135 13.43 2.59 -13.81
C ALA A 135 13.27 2.76 -15.31
N ALA A 136 13.80 3.84 -15.86
CA ALA A 136 13.85 4.05 -17.31
C ALA A 136 14.57 2.84 -17.95
N GLY A 137 13.92 2.21 -18.94
CA GLY A 137 14.45 1.00 -19.59
C GLY A 137 13.97 -0.33 -19.00
N ALA A 138 13.16 -0.34 -17.94
CA ALA A 138 12.55 -1.57 -17.40
C ALA A 138 11.46 -2.18 -18.31
N ALA A 139 11.08 -1.50 -19.39
CA ALA A 139 10.25 -2.07 -20.45
C ALA A 139 11.12 -3.04 -21.27
N SER A 140 10.90 -4.34 -21.09
CA SER A 140 11.45 -5.36 -21.98
C SER A 140 10.74 -5.25 -23.33
N ALA A 141 11.45 -5.57 -24.44
CA ALA A 141 10.88 -5.60 -25.78
C ALA A 141 9.64 -6.50 -25.92
N ALA A 142 9.39 -7.36 -24.94
CA ALA A 142 8.22 -8.25 -24.85
C ALA A 142 7.04 -7.67 -24.06
N THR A 143 7.19 -6.48 -23.43
CA THR A 143 6.12 -5.86 -22.64
C THR A 143 5.68 -4.58 -23.35
N PRO A 144 4.38 -4.44 -23.72
CA PRO A 144 3.90 -3.19 -24.32
C PRO A 144 4.23 -2.01 -23.40
N ALA A 145 4.55 -0.85 -23.98
CA ALA A 145 4.83 0.37 -23.24
C ALA A 145 3.66 0.66 -22.29
N VAL A 146 3.90 0.48 -21.01
CA VAL A 146 2.88 0.71 -19.97
C VAL A 146 2.86 2.20 -19.65
N ALA A 147 1.68 2.81 -19.64
CA ALA A 147 1.54 4.22 -19.30
C ALA A 147 2.21 4.53 -17.94
N PRO A 148 2.96 5.63 -17.84
CA PRO A 148 3.56 6.03 -16.57
C PRO A 148 2.49 6.26 -15.52
N VAL A 149 2.81 6.00 -14.26
CA VAL A 149 1.90 6.29 -13.15
C VAL A 149 1.87 7.80 -12.94
N VAL A 150 0.68 8.36 -12.88
CA VAL A 150 0.40 9.78 -12.55
C VAL A 150 -0.22 9.88 -11.17
N ALA A 151 -1.10 8.93 -10.84
CA ALA A 151 -1.77 8.88 -9.55
C ALA A 151 -1.93 7.44 -9.04
N TRP A 152 -1.92 7.29 -7.74
CA TRP A 152 -2.20 6.01 -7.11
C TRP A 152 -3.27 6.12 -6.02
N ILE A 153 -4.17 5.15 -6.01
CA ILE A 153 -5.30 5.07 -5.10
C ILE A 153 -4.92 4.17 -3.92
N THR A 154 -5.30 4.60 -2.72
CA THR A 154 -5.06 3.87 -1.47
C THR A 154 -6.29 3.87 -0.56
N GLY A 155 -6.46 2.84 0.25
CA GLY A 155 -7.53 2.70 1.25
C GLY A 155 -7.26 3.40 2.59
N LEU A 156 -6.49 4.49 2.61
CA LEU A 156 -6.24 5.23 3.84
C LEU A 156 -7.50 5.97 4.30
N ARG A 157 -7.79 5.90 5.61
CA ARG A 157 -8.85 6.67 6.28
C ARG A 157 -8.31 7.39 7.52
N ARG A 158 -8.86 8.56 7.83
CA ARG A 158 -8.50 9.32 9.03
C ARG A 158 -8.75 8.54 10.32
N GLY A 159 -9.85 7.78 10.38
CA GLY A 159 -10.22 6.97 11.54
C GLY A 159 -9.36 5.73 11.79
N GLN A 160 -8.33 5.46 10.98
CA GLN A 160 -7.47 4.28 11.18
C GLN A 160 -6.37 4.47 12.24
N GLY A 161 -6.20 5.68 12.78
CA GLY A 161 -5.27 5.96 13.87
C GLY A 161 -4.68 7.38 13.83
N PRO A 162 -3.97 7.80 14.88
CA PRO A 162 -3.46 9.16 15.03
C PRO A 162 -2.58 9.64 13.87
N ALA A 163 -1.70 8.77 13.35
CA ALA A 163 -0.80 9.10 12.24
C ALA A 163 -1.53 9.41 10.91
N ARG A 164 -2.85 9.11 10.82
CA ARG A 164 -3.63 9.26 9.59
C ARG A 164 -4.68 10.37 9.64
N GLN A 165 -4.81 11.08 10.76
CA GLN A 165 -5.83 12.12 10.95
C GLN A 165 -5.79 13.23 9.89
N GLN A 166 -4.61 13.51 9.34
CA GLN A 166 -4.41 14.55 8.32
C GLN A 166 -4.47 14.06 6.87
N VAL A 167 -4.88 12.79 6.65
CA VAL A 167 -4.98 12.25 5.29
C VAL A 167 -6.03 13.01 4.50
N GLN A 168 -5.59 13.57 3.35
CA GLN A 168 -6.47 14.24 2.41
C GLN A 168 -6.98 13.26 1.36
N PRO A 169 -8.23 13.42 0.88
CA PRO A 169 -8.78 12.58 -0.20
C PRO A 169 -7.97 12.64 -1.49
N VAL A 170 -7.40 13.79 -1.79
CA VAL A 170 -6.51 14.04 -2.93
C VAL A 170 -5.35 14.91 -2.45
N ALA A 171 -4.13 14.49 -2.68
CA ALA A 171 -2.93 15.26 -2.33
C ALA A 171 -1.75 14.91 -3.25
N PRO A 172 -0.81 15.83 -3.47
CA PRO A 172 0.51 15.45 -3.99
C PRO A 172 1.13 14.37 -3.10
N ASP A 173 1.84 13.43 -3.69
CA ASP A 173 2.52 12.39 -2.91
C ASP A 173 3.88 12.91 -2.41
N ALA A 174 4.01 13.06 -1.10
CA ALA A 174 5.24 13.59 -0.49
C ALA A 174 6.46 12.66 -0.70
N ARG A 175 6.24 11.33 -0.82
CA ARG A 175 7.32 10.35 -1.05
C ARG A 175 7.69 10.24 -2.53
N HIS A 176 6.74 10.49 -3.43
CA HIS A 176 6.92 10.38 -4.87
C HIS A 176 6.58 11.71 -5.56
N PRO A 177 7.45 12.74 -5.49
CA PRO A 177 7.18 14.06 -6.08
C PRO A 177 6.79 13.94 -7.54
N GLY A 178 5.73 14.64 -7.95
CA GLY A 178 5.13 14.57 -9.29
C GLY A 178 4.03 13.53 -9.44
N LEU A 179 3.77 12.70 -8.43
CA LEU A 179 2.60 11.81 -8.39
C LEU A 179 1.50 12.38 -7.48
N TRP A 180 0.26 11.97 -7.75
CA TRP A 180 -0.88 12.23 -6.91
C TRP A 180 -1.22 10.99 -6.06
N ARG A 181 -1.50 11.20 -4.78
CA ARG A 181 -2.06 10.18 -3.89
C ARG A 181 -3.54 10.44 -3.69
N LEU A 182 -4.35 9.44 -4.01
CA LEU A 182 -5.79 9.46 -3.86
C LEU A 182 -6.21 8.54 -2.72
N ALA A 183 -6.83 9.11 -1.70
CA ALA A 183 -7.41 8.38 -0.58
C ALA A 183 -8.92 8.70 -0.51
N PRO A 184 -9.74 8.21 -1.46
CA PRO A 184 -11.15 8.62 -1.60
C PRO A 184 -11.97 8.35 -0.35
N LEU A 185 -11.59 7.33 0.42
CA LEU A 185 -12.24 6.93 1.66
C LEU A 185 -11.69 7.68 2.90
N ALA A 186 -10.82 8.69 2.73
CA ALA A 186 -10.20 9.41 3.86
C ALA A 186 -11.22 9.91 4.91
N PRO A 187 -12.37 10.50 4.54
CA PRO A 187 -13.37 10.95 5.51
C PRO A 187 -14.30 9.84 6.04
N TRP A 188 -14.26 8.63 5.48
CA TRP A 188 -15.20 7.58 5.85
C TRP A 188 -14.94 7.03 7.24
N SER A 189 -16.02 6.76 7.98
CA SER A 189 -16.00 5.98 9.22
C SER A 189 -15.84 4.48 8.92
N GLU A 190 -15.51 3.70 9.94
CA GLU A 190 -15.51 2.23 9.87
C GLU A 190 -16.91 1.71 9.53
N ALA A 191 -17.94 2.32 10.12
CA ALA A 191 -19.34 1.95 9.86
C ALA A 191 -19.75 2.19 8.39
N GLN A 192 -19.27 3.23 7.75
CA GLN A 192 -19.53 3.47 6.32
C GLN A 192 -18.86 2.44 5.42
N VAL A 193 -17.63 2.02 5.75
CA VAL A 193 -16.94 0.94 5.04
C VAL A 193 -17.69 -0.38 5.19
N GLU A 194 -18.16 -0.68 6.40
CA GLU A 194 -18.91 -1.89 6.71
C GLU A 194 -20.28 -1.91 5.99
N GLU A 195 -20.99 -0.79 6.03
CA GLU A 195 -22.29 -0.65 5.34
C GLU A 195 -22.15 -0.81 3.83
N TYR A 196 -21.13 -0.19 3.23
CA TYR A 196 -20.85 -0.37 1.82
C TYR A 196 -20.56 -1.85 1.49
N THR A 197 -19.69 -2.47 2.30
CA THR A 197 -19.31 -3.88 2.15
C THR A 197 -20.53 -4.79 2.20
N ARG A 198 -21.42 -4.58 3.17
CA ARG A 198 -22.67 -5.34 3.33
C ARG A 198 -23.63 -5.10 2.17
N ARG A 199 -23.88 -3.83 1.82
CA ARG A 199 -24.84 -3.43 0.78
C ARG A 199 -24.49 -3.97 -0.59
N HIS A 200 -23.20 -4.03 -0.91
CA HIS A 200 -22.71 -4.46 -2.23
C HIS A 200 -22.14 -5.89 -2.22
N ALA A 201 -22.32 -6.63 -1.12
CA ALA A 201 -21.77 -7.98 -0.95
C ALA A 201 -20.28 -8.09 -1.37
N VAL A 202 -19.48 -7.08 -0.95
CA VAL A 202 -18.05 -7.03 -1.23
C VAL A 202 -17.36 -8.18 -0.50
N PRO A 203 -16.48 -8.96 -1.14
CA PRO A 203 -15.74 -10.02 -0.47
C PRO A 203 -14.94 -9.52 0.71
N ARG A 204 -14.90 -10.31 1.77
CA ARG A 204 -14.16 -9.99 3.00
C ARG A 204 -13.00 -10.95 3.18
N HIS A 205 -11.87 -10.41 3.56
CA HIS A 205 -10.69 -11.23 3.87
C HIS A 205 -11.01 -12.22 5.02
N PRO A 206 -10.69 -13.54 4.88
CA PRO A 206 -11.11 -14.57 5.84
C PRO A 206 -10.64 -14.32 7.28
N LEU A 207 -9.50 -13.68 7.46
CA LEU A 207 -8.96 -13.39 8.80
C LEU A 207 -9.85 -12.47 9.64
N TYR A 208 -10.77 -11.68 9.03
CA TYR A 208 -11.74 -10.90 9.82
C TYR A 208 -12.64 -11.80 10.65
N ALA A 209 -13.09 -12.95 10.11
CA ALA A 209 -13.88 -13.93 10.85
C ALA A 209 -13.10 -14.58 12.02
N ARG A 210 -11.77 -14.48 12.00
CA ARG A 210 -10.87 -14.99 13.06
C ARG A 210 -10.43 -13.88 14.04
N GLY A 211 -11.13 -12.74 14.06
CA GLY A 211 -10.88 -11.64 15.00
C GLY A 211 -9.75 -10.69 14.62
N PHE A 212 -9.18 -10.79 13.43
CA PHE A 212 -8.21 -9.80 12.96
C PHE A 212 -8.95 -8.54 12.50
N ARG A 213 -8.65 -7.39 13.08
CA ARG A 213 -9.23 -6.10 12.66
C ARG A 213 -8.31 -5.26 11.77
N SER A 214 -7.03 -5.63 11.68
CA SER A 214 -6.05 -5.07 10.76
C SER A 214 -5.10 -6.19 10.33
N ILE A 215 -4.87 -6.33 9.03
CA ILE A 215 -4.13 -7.46 8.46
C ILE A 215 -2.84 -6.94 7.82
N GLY A 216 -1.73 -7.65 8.03
CA GLY A 216 -0.44 -7.37 7.43
C GLY A 216 0.39 -8.64 7.30
N CYS A 217 1.72 -8.54 7.40
CA CYS A 217 2.58 -9.71 7.46
C CYS A 217 2.17 -10.62 8.63
N ALA A 218 2.17 -11.93 8.42
CA ALA A 218 1.77 -12.93 9.42
C ALA A 218 2.48 -12.75 10.77
N PRO A 219 3.83 -12.61 10.84
CA PRO A 219 4.50 -12.44 12.13
C PRO A 219 4.23 -11.08 12.79
N CYS A 220 3.73 -10.08 12.05
CA CYS A 220 3.47 -8.74 12.54
C CYS A 220 2.00 -8.47 12.87
N THR A 221 1.17 -9.51 12.91
CA THR A 221 -0.28 -9.35 13.09
C THR A 221 -0.85 -10.49 13.92
N ARG A 222 -1.70 -10.13 14.90
CA ARG A 222 -2.52 -11.08 15.67
C ARG A 222 -3.99 -10.63 15.66
N PRO A 223 -4.93 -11.51 16.00
CA PRO A 223 -6.29 -11.08 16.30
C PRO A 223 -6.30 -10.12 17.49
N THR A 224 -7.31 -9.27 17.54
CA THR A 224 -7.53 -8.32 18.65
C THR A 224 -8.55 -8.88 19.64
N ALA A 225 -8.34 -8.63 20.93
CA ALA A 225 -9.32 -8.94 21.97
C ALA A 225 -10.48 -7.93 21.93
N PRO A 226 -11.65 -8.28 22.50
CA PRO A 226 -12.73 -7.33 22.72
C PRO A 226 -12.25 -6.11 23.51
N GLY A 227 -12.60 -4.90 23.05
CA GLY A 227 -12.16 -3.64 23.65
C GLY A 227 -10.81 -3.11 23.19
N GLU A 228 -9.98 -3.92 22.55
CA GLU A 228 -8.73 -3.42 21.95
C GLU A 228 -8.99 -2.53 20.73
N SER A 229 -8.10 -1.57 20.50
CA SER A 229 -8.15 -0.76 19.29
C SER A 229 -8.00 -1.63 18.01
N PRO A 230 -8.55 -1.23 16.86
CA PRO A 230 -8.47 -2.02 15.62
C PRO A 230 -7.04 -2.39 15.19
N ARG A 231 -6.06 -1.60 15.58
CA ARG A 231 -4.66 -1.83 15.22
C ARG A 231 -3.81 -2.40 16.38
N ALA A 232 -4.39 -2.72 17.54
CA ALA A 232 -3.66 -3.28 18.66
C ALA A 232 -2.94 -4.60 18.31
N GLY A 233 -3.51 -5.38 17.38
CA GLY A 233 -2.89 -6.59 16.84
C GLY A 233 -1.66 -6.37 15.96
N ARG A 234 -1.34 -5.13 15.55
CA ARG A 234 -0.18 -4.80 14.71
C ARG A 234 1.03 -4.51 15.59
N TRP A 235 2.17 -5.17 15.30
CA TRP A 235 3.41 -5.00 16.08
C TRP A 235 3.13 -5.02 17.58
N TRP A 236 2.37 -6.00 18.02
CA TRP A 236 1.80 -6.13 19.36
C TRP A 236 2.85 -6.20 20.48
N TRP A 237 4.11 -6.48 20.14
CA TRP A 237 5.25 -6.47 21.05
C TRP A 237 5.84 -5.08 21.31
N GLU A 238 5.52 -4.07 20.47
CA GLU A 238 5.96 -2.69 20.69
C GLU A 238 5.03 -1.99 21.69
N ARG A 239 5.62 -1.12 22.52
CA ARG A 239 4.86 -0.36 23.53
C ARG A 239 4.43 1.02 23.06
N GLU A 240 4.92 1.48 21.91
CA GLU A 240 4.63 2.80 21.38
C GLU A 240 3.17 2.93 20.95
N GLU A 241 2.52 4.04 21.32
CA GLU A 241 1.12 4.33 20.94
C GLU A 241 0.96 4.63 19.44
N LYS A 242 2.00 5.14 18.80
CA LYS A 242 1.99 5.56 17.37
C LYS A 242 2.67 4.51 16.48
N LYS A 243 2.11 3.31 16.43
CA LYS A 243 2.62 2.23 15.58
C LYS A 243 2.17 2.41 14.14
N GLU A 244 3.05 2.77 13.23
CA GLU A 244 2.72 2.84 11.81
C GLU A 244 3.77 2.13 10.93
N CYS A 245 3.37 1.72 9.75
CA CYS A 245 4.27 1.18 8.76
C CYS A 245 5.04 2.33 8.09
N GLY A 246 6.32 2.14 7.80
CA GLY A 246 7.15 3.14 7.12
C GLY A 246 6.61 3.64 5.78
N LEU A 247 5.63 2.96 5.19
CA LEU A 247 4.87 3.46 4.02
C LEU A 247 4.04 4.72 4.31
N HIS A 248 3.61 4.89 5.57
CA HIS A 248 2.64 5.91 5.96
C HIS A 248 3.14 6.83 7.06
N ASP A 249 4.30 6.53 7.62
CA ASP A 249 4.95 7.30 8.67
C ASP A 249 6.29 7.84 8.15
N PRO A 250 6.46 9.15 8.03
CA PRO A 250 7.73 9.76 7.67
C PRO A 250 8.74 9.72 8.83
N ALA A 251 8.28 9.51 10.08
CA ALA A 251 9.16 9.46 11.23
C ALA A 251 9.96 8.15 11.22
N ARG A 252 11.27 8.27 11.05
CA ARG A 252 12.22 7.17 11.05
C ARG A 252 13.00 7.13 12.36
N PRO A 253 13.31 5.93 12.89
CA PRO A 253 14.17 5.82 14.06
C PRO A 253 15.55 6.45 13.83
N PRO A 254 16.23 6.93 14.87
CA PRO A 254 17.64 7.30 14.78
C PRO A 254 18.46 6.18 14.12
N GLN A 255 19.48 6.54 13.38
CA GLN A 255 20.37 5.60 12.65
C GLN A 255 19.70 4.81 11.51
N PHE A 256 18.42 5.05 11.19
CA PHE A 256 17.71 4.32 10.14
C PHE A 256 18.43 4.42 8.79
N ASP A 257 18.78 5.64 8.36
CA ASP A 257 19.37 5.85 7.04
C ASP A 257 20.77 5.22 6.93
N VAL A 258 21.57 5.29 7.99
CA VAL A 258 22.90 4.63 8.06
C VAL A 258 22.74 3.10 7.99
N ALA A 259 21.82 2.55 8.78
CA ALA A 259 21.58 1.11 8.80
C ALA A 259 21.02 0.60 7.47
N LEU A 260 20.14 1.37 6.83
CA LEU A 260 19.60 1.04 5.51
C LEU A 260 20.71 1.08 4.44
N ALA A 261 21.55 2.13 4.44
CA ALA A 261 22.67 2.25 3.50
C ALA A 261 23.63 1.05 3.62
N GLY A 262 23.98 0.63 4.84
CA GLY A 262 24.79 -0.56 5.07
C GLY A 262 24.17 -1.84 4.53
N LEU A 263 22.86 -2.04 4.71
CA LEU A 263 22.16 -3.20 4.16
C LEU A 263 22.13 -3.18 2.62
N LEU A 264 21.93 -2.02 2.02
CA LEU A 264 21.89 -1.90 0.56
C LEU A 264 23.26 -2.11 -0.07
N SER A 265 24.34 -1.64 0.56
CA SER A 265 25.72 -1.91 0.13
C SER A 265 26.02 -3.41 0.14
N LEU A 266 25.59 -4.13 1.18
CA LEU A 266 25.70 -5.59 1.21
C LEU A 266 24.90 -6.27 0.08
N ALA A 267 23.75 -5.72 -0.29
CA ALA A 267 22.92 -6.25 -1.37
C ALA A 267 23.51 -6.04 -2.76
N THR A 268 24.28 -4.97 -2.97
CA THR A 268 24.92 -4.65 -4.26
C THR A 268 26.34 -5.20 -4.39
N GLY A 269 26.95 -5.65 -3.29
CA GLY A 269 28.35 -6.06 -3.26
C GLY A 269 29.34 -4.88 -3.30
N GLU A 270 28.84 -3.64 -3.19
CA GLU A 270 29.68 -2.45 -3.10
C GLU A 270 30.17 -2.27 -1.68
N SER A 271 31.51 -2.34 -1.47
CA SER A 271 32.09 -2.00 -0.18
C SER A 271 31.84 -0.51 0.11
N LEU A 272 31.35 -0.21 1.31
CA LEU A 272 31.42 1.14 1.85
C LEU A 272 32.91 1.45 2.06
N VAL A 273 33.55 1.99 1.03
CA VAL A 273 34.91 2.55 1.18
C VAL A 273 34.73 3.80 2.05
N SER A 274 35.35 3.76 3.19
CA SER A 274 35.44 4.77 4.24
C SER A 274 35.93 6.11 3.76
#